data_0983a253eabb948b08f695a2c1949edd
#
_entry.id   0983a253eabb948b08f695a2c1949edd
#
_cell.length_a   1.000
_cell.length_b   1.000
_cell.length_c   1.000
_cell.angle_alpha   90.00
_cell.angle_beta   90.00
_cell.angle_gamma   90.00
#
_symmetry.space_group_name_H-M   'P 1'
#
loop_
_entity.id
_entity.type
_entity.pdbx_description
1 polymer ?
#
loop_
_entity_poly.entity_id
_entity_poly.type
_entity_poly.pdbx_seq_one_letter_code
_entity_poly.pdbx_strand_id
1 'polypeptide(L)'
;GALCAMRRWPLPSVAEVCKSARRVAVMENIVDHTNVGALMRSAAALDVDAVLVTPSCGDPLYRRAARVSMGTVFQIPWTRITGFNDDGTENKHYWPFQGIDELKSLGFTTVAMALEDRSISLDELTRRLHAPAEDPTHIDKLALIFGTEGDGLSHHTIARADLTVKIPMSHGVDSLNVAASSAVAFYATR
;
A
#
# COMPACT_ATOMS: atom_id res chain seq x y z
N GLY A 1 1.57 16.42 -31.53
CA GLY A 1 1.14 15.38 -30.59
C GLY A 1 -0.37 15.39 -30.41
N ALA A 2 -0.94 14.30 -29.92
CA ALA A 2 -2.36 14.19 -29.61
C ALA A 2 -2.59 14.39 -28.11
N LEU A 3 -3.65 15.11 -27.75
CA LEU A 3 -4.15 15.25 -26.40
C LEU A 3 -5.56 14.67 -26.36
N CYS A 4 -5.81 13.73 -25.42
CA CYS A 4 -7.11 13.12 -25.24
C CYS A 4 -7.62 13.42 -23.82
N ALA A 5 -8.86 13.91 -23.73
CA ALA A 5 -9.57 14.04 -22.47
C ALA A 5 -10.57 12.90 -22.34
N MET A 6 -10.53 12.19 -21.22
CA MET A 6 -11.43 11.08 -20.95
C MET A 6 -12.21 11.30 -19.65
N ARG A 7 -13.45 10.84 -19.63
CA ARG A 7 -14.24 10.85 -18.40
C ARG A 7 -13.72 9.74 -17.48
N ARG A 8 -13.50 10.06 -16.21
CA ARG A 8 -13.12 9.09 -15.20
C ARG A 8 -14.32 8.19 -14.85
N TRP A 9 -14.06 6.90 -14.70
CA TRP A 9 -15.02 5.98 -14.14
C TRP A 9 -15.08 6.13 -12.62
N PRO A 10 -16.23 5.87 -11.98
CA PRO A 10 -16.29 5.72 -10.54
C PRO A 10 -15.31 4.65 -10.09
N LEU A 11 -14.57 4.92 -9.02
CA LEU A 11 -13.69 3.92 -8.44
C LEU A 11 -14.53 2.85 -7.69
N PRO A 12 -14.12 1.57 -7.76
CA PRO A 12 -14.75 0.54 -6.96
C PRO A 12 -14.48 0.76 -5.45
N SER A 13 -15.27 0.14 -4.59
CA SER A 13 -15.02 0.11 -3.14
C SER A 13 -13.75 -0.70 -2.81
N VAL A 14 -13.20 -0.51 -1.60
CA VAL A 14 -12.10 -1.31 -1.09
C VAL A 14 -12.46 -2.80 -1.07
N ALA A 15 -13.66 -3.12 -0.61
CA ALA A 15 -14.15 -4.50 -0.56
C ALA A 15 -14.23 -5.17 -1.95
N GLU A 16 -14.65 -4.42 -2.97
CA GLU A 16 -14.71 -4.93 -4.35
C GLU A 16 -13.31 -5.19 -4.91
N VAL A 17 -12.37 -4.25 -4.73
CA VAL A 17 -10.98 -4.38 -5.21
C VAL A 17 -10.25 -5.51 -4.49
N CYS A 18 -10.53 -5.70 -3.20
CA CYS A 18 -9.87 -6.70 -2.36
C CYS A 18 -10.56 -8.07 -2.35
N LYS A 19 -11.67 -8.26 -3.07
CA LYS A 19 -12.52 -9.47 -3.00
C LYS A 19 -11.74 -10.78 -3.18
N SER A 20 -10.83 -10.83 -4.14
CA SER A 20 -9.99 -12.00 -4.42
C SER A 20 -8.51 -11.76 -4.10
N ALA A 21 -8.17 -10.58 -3.58
CA ALA A 21 -6.80 -10.22 -3.32
C ALA A 21 -6.26 -10.96 -2.08
N ARG A 22 -5.02 -11.39 -2.17
CA ARG A 22 -4.23 -11.94 -1.06
C ARG A 22 -3.10 -11.01 -0.66
N ARG A 23 -2.64 -10.16 -1.56
CA ARG A 23 -1.55 -9.23 -1.34
C ARG A 23 -1.87 -7.86 -1.91
N VAL A 24 -2.01 -6.86 -1.05
CA VAL A 24 -2.31 -5.48 -1.43
C VAL A 24 -1.25 -4.52 -0.93
N ALA A 25 -1.07 -3.44 -1.66
CA ALA A 25 -0.22 -2.32 -1.25
C ALA A 25 -1.08 -1.12 -0.89
N VAL A 26 -0.75 -0.44 0.20
CA VAL A 26 -1.40 0.80 0.62
C VAL A 26 -0.38 1.93 0.56
N MET A 27 -0.69 3.00 -0.15
CA MET A 27 0.09 4.23 -0.20
C MET A 27 -0.50 5.25 0.79
N GLU A 28 0.25 5.59 1.84
CA GLU A 28 -0.14 6.63 2.79
C GLU A 28 0.58 7.93 2.49
N ASN A 29 -0.17 8.96 2.11
CA ASN A 29 0.31 10.33 1.92
C ASN A 29 1.48 10.49 0.93
N ILE A 30 1.65 9.57 0.00
CA ILE A 30 2.69 9.67 -1.04
C ILE A 30 2.21 10.69 -2.08
N VAL A 31 2.71 11.92 -2.00
CA VAL A 31 2.26 13.04 -2.84
C VAL A 31 3.04 13.15 -4.15
N ASP A 32 4.29 12.71 -4.21
CA ASP A 32 5.08 12.74 -5.44
C ASP A 32 4.54 11.73 -6.45
N HIS A 33 4.03 12.27 -7.55
CA HIS A 33 3.48 11.48 -8.65
C HIS A 33 4.50 10.53 -9.31
N THR A 34 5.81 10.81 -9.19
CA THR A 34 6.86 9.91 -9.67
C THR A 34 6.89 8.64 -8.81
N ASN A 35 6.86 8.80 -7.49
CA ASN A 35 6.82 7.68 -6.57
C ASN A 35 5.51 6.89 -6.68
N VAL A 36 4.37 7.58 -6.81
CA VAL A 36 3.08 6.93 -7.07
C VAL A 36 3.15 6.05 -8.33
N GLY A 37 3.62 6.61 -9.45
CA GLY A 37 3.74 5.87 -10.69
C GLY A 37 4.71 4.70 -10.63
N ALA A 38 5.87 4.89 -9.98
CA ALA A 38 6.88 3.84 -9.82
C ALA A 38 6.38 2.69 -8.93
N LEU A 39 5.67 3.01 -7.84
CA LEU A 39 5.07 2.00 -6.98
C LEU A 39 3.98 1.20 -7.71
N MET A 40 3.09 1.87 -8.47
CA MET A 40 2.09 1.20 -9.32
C MET A 40 2.75 0.23 -10.30
N ARG A 41 3.86 0.65 -10.93
CA ARG A 41 4.61 -0.20 -11.86
C ARG A 41 5.22 -1.40 -11.17
N SER A 42 5.86 -1.21 -10.01
CA SER A 42 6.46 -2.30 -9.23
C SER A 42 5.41 -3.27 -8.72
N ALA A 43 4.26 -2.76 -8.25
CA ALA A 43 3.15 -3.58 -7.80
C ALA A 43 2.62 -4.49 -8.93
N ALA A 44 2.36 -3.93 -10.11
CA ALA A 44 1.92 -4.70 -11.26
C ALA A 44 2.96 -5.73 -11.73
N ALA A 45 4.26 -5.36 -11.73
CA ALA A 45 5.34 -6.23 -12.19
C ALA A 45 5.64 -7.40 -11.23
N LEU A 46 5.27 -7.27 -9.95
CA LEU A 46 5.60 -8.22 -8.88
C LEU A 46 4.35 -8.88 -8.27
N ASP A 47 3.28 -8.99 -9.07
CA ASP A 47 2.05 -9.72 -8.75
C ASP A 47 1.35 -9.26 -7.46
N VAL A 48 1.38 -7.95 -7.16
CA VAL A 48 0.49 -7.37 -6.16
C VAL A 48 -0.92 -7.32 -6.74
N ASP A 49 -1.90 -7.83 -6.01
CA ASP A 49 -3.25 -7.99 -6.53
C ASP A 49 -4.01 -6.67 -6.66
N ALA A 50 -3.75 -5.71 -5.77
CA ALA A 50 -4.37 -4.40 -5.80
C ALA A 50 -3.55 -3.33 -5.09
N VAL A 51 -3.77 -2.07 -5.48
CA VAL A 51 -3.17 -0.90 -4.82
C VAL A 51 -4.28 -0.01 -4.24
N LEU A 52 -4.11 0.35 -2.98
CA LEU A 52 -5.01 1.23 -2.26
C LEU A 52 -4.29 2.55 -1.96
N VAL A 53 -4.95 3.68 -2.20
CA VAL A 53 -4.36 5.00 -1.96
C VAL A 53 -5.17 5.77 -0.94
N THR A 54 -4.51 6.40 0.03
CA THR A 54 -5.21 7.26 0.99
C THR A 54 -5.62 8.59 0.33
N PRO A 55 -6.56 9.34 0.90
CA PRO A 55 -7.07 10.57 0.30
C PRO A 55 -6.00 11.61 -0.04
N SER A 56 -4.95 11.70 0.79
CA SER A 56 -3.85 12.67 0.62
C SER A 56 -2.79 12.25 -0.40
N CYS A 57 -2.87 11.05 -0.96
CA CYS A 57 -1.93 10.63 -2.00
C CYS A 57 -2.13 11.37 -3.31
N GLY A 58 -1.03 11.52 -4.05
CA GLY A 58 -1.06 11.94 -5.44
C GLY A 58 -1.99 11.05 -6.27
N ASP A 59 -2.61 11.63 -7.26
CA ASP A 59 -3.55 10.92 -8.13
C ASP A 59 -2.79 9.96 -9.07
N PRO A 60 -3.07 8.65 -9.03
CA PRO A 60 -2.44 7.67 -9.93
C PRO A 60 -2.70 7.96 -11.42
N LEU A 61 -3.81 8.62 -11.75
CA LEU A 61 -4.15 9.01 -13.12
C LEU A 61 -3.57 10.37 -13.54
N TYR A 62 -2.88 11.07 -12.63
CA TYR A 62 -2.18 12.29 -13.02
C TYR A 62 -1.14 11.98 -14.09
N ARG A 63 -1.00 12.85 -15.10
CA ARG A 63 -0.17 12.62 -16.28
C ARG A 63 1.24 12.08 -15.96
N ARG A 64 1.89 12.62 -14.91
CA ARG A 64 3.24 12.18 -14.52
C ARG A 64 3.23 10.77 -13.94
N ALA A 65 2.29 10.46 -13.03
CA ALA A 65 2.15 9.13 -12.44
C ALA A 65 1.83 8.08 -13.51
N ALA A 66 0.86 8.34 -14.38
CA ALA A 66 0.49 7.45 -15.47
C ALA A 66 1.67 7.18 -16.43
N ARG A 67 2.48 8.20 -16.76
CA ARG A 67 3.68 8.02 -17.60
C ARG A 67 4.76 7.19 -16.92
N VAL A 68 5.06 7.48 -15.65
CA VAL A 68 6.07 6.72 -14.87
C VAL A 68 5.63 5.29 -14.66
N SER A 69 4.33 5.05 -14.46
CA SER A 69 3.78 3.70 -14.34
C SER A 69 3.88 2.88 -15.63
N MET A 70 4.24 3.49 -16.77
CA MET A 70 4.23 2.85 -18.09
C MET A 70 2.87 2.24 -18.45
N GLY A 71 1.79 2.85 -17.96
CA GLY A 71 0.41 2.41 -18.20
C GLY A 71 -0.09 1.31 -17.26
N THR A 72 0.72 0.82 -16.32
CA THR A 72 0.27 -0.23 -15.39
C THR A 72 -0.85 0.24 -14.46
N VAL A 73 -1.01 1.55 -14.26
CA VAL A 73 -2.16 2.14 -13.55
C VAL A 73 -3.51 1.74 -14.16
N PHE A 74 -3.55 1.32 -15.42
CA PHE A 74 -4.74 0.81 -16.10
C PHE A 74 -4.84 -0.72 -16.10
N GLN A 75 -3.84 -1.40 -15.55
CA GLN A 75 -3.75 -2.87 -15.54
C GLN A 75 -3.99 -3.45 -14.15
N ILE A 76 -3.40 -2.82 -13.11
CA ILE A 76 -3.57 -3.26 -11.73
C ILE A 76 -4.84 -2.64 -11.13
N PRO A 77 -5.70 -3.42 -10.46
CA PRO A 77 -6.82 -2.87 -9.72
C PRO A 77 -6.35 -1.89 -8.64
N TRP A 78 -7.02 -0.75 -8.52
CA TRP A 78 -6.74 0.20 -7.46
C TRP A 78 -7.98 1.03 -7.09
N THR A 79 -7.99 1.54 -5.86
CA THR A 79 -9.02 2.47 -5.39
C THR A 79 -8.49 3.39 -4.30
N ARG A 80 -9.31 4.38 -3.89
CA ARG A 80 -9.05 5.23 -2.73
C ARG A 80 -9.72 4.64 -1.48
N ILE A 81 -8.98 4.65 -0.38
CA ILE A 81 -9.54 4.30 0.93
C ILE A 81 -10.23 5.56 1.46
N THR A 82 -11.53 5.63 1.24
CA THR A 82 -12.37 6.74 1.71
C THR A 82 -13.60 6.19 2.42
N GLY A 83 -14.06 6.90 3.43
CA GLY A 83 -15.35 6.65 4.07
C GLY A 83 -16.19 7.92 4.05
N PHE A 84 -17.45 7.78 4.36
CA PHE A 84 -18.40 8.87 4.39
C PHE A 84 -19.04 8.96 5.79
N ASN A 85 -19.34 10.16 6.19
CA ASN A 85 -20.13 10.44 7.39
C ASN A 85 -21.61 10.18 7.11
N ASP A 86 -22.43 10.15 8.15
CA ASP A 86 -23.88 9.92 8.05
C ASP A 86 -24.60 10.96 7.17
N ASP A 87 -24.03 12.15 7.06
CA ASP A 87 -24.53 13.23 6.20
C ASP A 87 -24.08 13.14 4.73
N GLY A 88 -23.34 12.08 4.37
CA GLY A 88 -22.82 11.84 3.01
C GLY A 88 -21.55 12.62 2.67
N THR A 89 -20.98 13.38 3.61
CA THR A 89 -19.69 14.05 3.41
C THR A 89 -18.53 13.06 3.57
N GLU A 90 -17.41 13.32 2.89
CA GLU A 90 -16.20 12.49 3.02
C GLU A 90 -15.65 12.57 4.46
N ASN A 91 -15.41 11.40 5.06
CA ASN A 91 -14.77 11.31 6.37
C ASN A 91 -13.25 11.44 6.21
N LYS A 92 -12.71 12.63 6.45
CA LYS A 92 -11.28 12.92 6.37
C LYS A 92 -10.42 12.14 7.36
N HIS A 93 -11.03 11.57 8.40
CA HIS A 93 -10.37 10.77 9.43
C HIS A 93 -10.59 9.27 9.24
N TYR A 94 -11.13 8.84 8.08
CA TYR A 94 -11.34 7.43 7.81
C TYR A 94 -10.03 6.64 7.88
N TRP A 95 -8.99 7.13 7.23
CA TRP A 95 -7.65 6.59 7.36
C TRP A 95 -6.88 7.33 8.47
N PRO A 96 -6.11 6.61 9.34
CA PRO A 96 -5.91 5.16 9.36
C PRO A 96 -6.94 4.38 10.19
N PHE A 97 -7.86 5.07 10.86
CA PHE A 97 -8.71 4.46 11.90
C PHE A 97 -9.64 3.38 11.33
N GLN A 98 -10.65 3.77 10.60
CA GLN A 98 -11.61 2.83 10.01
C GLN A 98 -11.03 2.10 8.80
N GLY A 99 -10.13 2.72 8.04
CA GLY A 99 -9.52 2.10 6.86
C GLY A 99 -8.65 0.89 7.19
N ILE A 100 -7.88 0.91 8.29
CA ILE A 100 -7.13 -0.26 8.76
C ILE A 100 -8.09 -1.34 9.29
N ASP A 101 -9.13 -0.94 10.05
CA ASP A 101 -10.12 -1.89 10.56
C ASP A 101 -10.90 -2.55 9.42
N GLU A 102 -11.19 -1.83 8.33
CA GLU A 102 -11.78 -2.40 7.11
C GLU A 102 -10.88 -3.47 6.50
N LEU A 103 -9.57 -3.20 6.33
CA LEU A 103 -8.63 -4.20 5.81
C LEU A 103 -8.55 -5.44 6.70
N LYS A 104 -8.53 -5.28 8.03
CA LYS A 104 -8.55 -6.39 8.98
C LYS A 104 -9.84 -7.20 8.87
N SER A 105 -10.99 -6.54 8.70
CA SER A 105 -12.29 -7.22 8.52
C SER A 105 -12.34 -8.05 7.23
N LEU A 106 -11.56 -7.66 6.21
CA LEU A 106 -11.39 -8.41 4.96
C LEU A 106 -10.36 -9.55 5.07
N GLY A 107 -9.79 -9.75 6.27
CA GLY A 107 -8.86 -10.83 6.59
C GLY A 107 -7.38 -10.51 6.32
N PHE A 108 -7.02 -9.25 6.05
CA PHE A 108 -5.63 -8.88 5.84
C PHE A 108 -4.89 -8.69 7.16
N THR A 109 -3.69 -9.25 7.24
CA THR A 109 -2.67 -8.80 8.20
C THR A 109 -2.07 -7.50 7.68
N THR A 110 -2.22 -6.43 8.46
CA THR A 110 -1.73 -5.10 8.10
C THR A 110 -0.30 -4.90 8.58
N VAL A 111 0.57 -4.51 7.66
CA VAL A 111 2.02 -4.37 7.89
C VAL A 111 2.47 -2.97 7.57
N ALA A 112 2.89 -2.22 8.58
CA ALA A 112 3.51 -0.91 8.44
C ALA A 112 4.99 -1.07 8.08
N MET A 113 5.40 -0.58 6.91
CA MET A 113 6.82 -0.55 6.51
C MET A 113 7.49 0.64 7.21
N ALA A 114 8.06 0.39 8.39
CA ALA A 114 8.63 1.43 9.26
C ALA A 114 9.81 0.91 10.07
N LEU A 115 10.73 1.83 10.39
CA LEU A 115 11.88 1.56 11.25
C LEU A 115 11.51 1.90 12.70
N GLU A 116 11.06 0.89 13.43
CA GLU A 116 10.73 0.97 14.86
C GLU A 116 11.52 -0.07 15.64
N ASP A 117 11.70 0.12 16.93
CA ASP A 117 12.44 -0.84 17.79
C ASP A 117 11.82 -2.25 17.76
N ARG A 118 10.48 -2.30 17.67
CA ARG A 118 9.70 -3.54 17.60
C ARG A 118 9.57 -4.13 16.19
N SER A 119 10.15 -3.50 15.18
CA SER A 119 10.01 -3.97 13.80
C SER A 119 10.71 -5.30 13.60
N ILE A 120 9.98 -6.27 13.05
CA ILE A 120 10.59 -7.50 12.54
C ILE A 120 11.28 -7.22 11.20
N SER A 121 12.18 -8.11 10.78
CA SER A 121 12.81 -7.99 9.47
C SER A 121 11.87 -8.41 8.34
N LEU A 122 12.14 -7.93 7.13
CA LEU A 122 11.44 -8.39 5.94
C LEU A 122 11.62 -9.90 5.71
N ASP A 123 12.77 -10.46 6.06
CA ASP A 123 13.03 -11.91 5.99
C ASP A 123 12.10 -12.70 6.93
N GLU A 124 11.86 -12.19 8.14
CA GLU A 124 10.93 -12.80 9.08
C GLU A 124 9.48 -12.72 8.57
N LEU A 125 9.08 -11.59 7.94
CA LEU A 125 7.78 -11.49 7.29
C LEU A 125 7.63 -12.53 6.18
N THR A 126 8.65 -12.68 5.33
CA THR A 126 8.69 -13.68 4.25
C THR A 126 8.54 -15.10 4.81
N ARG A 127 9.24 -15.40 5.91
CA ARG A 127 9.11 -16.70 6.60
C ARG A 127 7.66 -16.97 7.04
N ARG A 128 6.97 -15.97 7.60
CA ARG A 128 5.57 -16.09 8.04
C ARG A 128 4.59 -16.32 6.89
N LEU A 129 4.82 -15.71 5.75
CA LEU A 129 4.01 -15.91 4.54
C LEU A 129 4.13 -17.33 3.98
N HIS A 130 5.32 -17.95 4.10
CA HIS A 130 5.57 -19.31 3.63
C HIS A 130 5.43 -20.38 4.73
N ALA A 131 5.07 -19.98 5.94
CA ALA A 131 4.83 -20.92 7.03
C ALA A 131 3.61 -21.82 6.73
N PRO A 132 3.54 -23.05 7.25
CA PRO A 132 2.35 -23.87 7.16
C PRO A 132 1.13 -23.16 7.77
N ALA A 133 -0.06 -23.46 7.28
CA ALA A 133 -1.30 -22.83 7.76
C ALA A 133 -1.57 -23.09 9.26
N GLU A 134 -1.01 -24.16 9.80
CA GLU A 134 -1.10 -24.53 11.23
C GLU A 134 -0.13 -23.71 12.11
N ASP A 135 0.85 -23.03 11.52
CA ASP A 135 1.77 -22.15 12.26
C ASP A 135 0.99 -20.92 12.76
N PRO A 136 1.02 -20.62 14.07
CA PRO A 136 0.30 -19.48 14.63
C PRO A 136 0.79 -18.12 14.11
N THR A 137 1.95 -18.09 13.45
CA THR A 137 2.50 -16.86 12.83
C THR A 137 2.22 -16.77 11.33
N HIS A 138 1.54 -17.77 10.74
CA HIS A 138 1.19 -17.77 9.32
C HIS A 138 0.35 -16.56 8.93
N ILE A 139 0.67 -15.99 7.77
CA ILE A 139 -0.07 -14.86 7.19
C ILE A 139 -0.66 -15.30 5.86
N ASP A 140 -1.98 -15.34 5.79
CA ASP A 140 -2.71 -15.73 4.57
C ASP A 140 -2.92 -14.58 3.61
N LYS A 141 -3.31 -13.40 4.14
CA LYS A 141 -3.52 -12.18 3.37
C LYS A 141 -2.69 -11.03 3.93
N LEU A 142 -2.03 -10.31 3.04
CA LEU A 142 -1.06 -9.28 3.40
C LEU A 142 -1.43 -7.92 2.85
N ALA A 143 -1.50 -6.89 3.70
CA ALA A 143 -1.58 -5.49 3.31
C ALA A 143 -0.30 -4.75 3.73
N LEU A 144 0.55 -4.40 2.76
CA LEU A 144 1.78 -3.64 2.97
C LEU A 144 1.49 -2.15 2.89
N ILE A 145 1.78 -1.40 3.96
CA ILE A 145 1.53 0.04 4.05
C ILE A 145 2.84 0.80 3.93
N PHE A 146 2.92 1.68 2.93
CA PHE A 146 4.10 2.51 2.64
C PHE A 146 3.78 3.98 2.90
N GLY A 147 4.66 4.66 3.63
CA GLY A 147 4.54 6.07 3.94
C GLY A 147 5.29 6.98 2.97
N THR A 148 5.13 8.27 3.17
CA THR A 148 5.84 9.30 2.40
C THR A 148 7.33 9.32 2.71
N GLU A 149 8.11 9.92 1.81
CA GLU A 149 9.53 10.20 2.06
C GLU A 149 9.68 11.28 3.13
N GLY A 150 10.65 11.11 4.01
CA GLY A 150 10.94 12.00 5.12
C GLY A 150 10.16 11.63 6.39
N ASP A 151 8.86 11.89 6.43
CA ASP A 151 8.05 11.66 7.63
C ASP A 151 7.63 10.20 7.83
N GLY A 152 7.70 9.38 6.77
CA GLY A 152 7.31 7.98 6.81
C GLY A 152 5.80 7.78 7.00
N LEU A 153 5.43 6.79 7.79
CA LEU A 153 4.04 6.49 8.18
C LEU A 153 3.64 7.29 9.43
N SER A 154 2.35 7.63 9.52
CA SER A 154 1.83 8.27 10.72
C SER A 154 1.94 7.37 11.94
N HIS A 155 2.15 7.96 13.13
CA HIS A 155 2.15 7.20 14.39
C HIS A 155 0.85 6.42 14.61
N HIS A 156 -0.27 6.94 14.15
CA HIS A 156 -1.55 6.25 14.23
C HIS A 156 -1.59 5.00 13.35
N THR A 157 -1.04 5.07 12.15
CA THR A 157 -0.91 3.90 11.25
C THR A 157 -0.01 2.84 11.85
N ILE A 158 1.17 3.24 12.35
CA ILE A 158 2.13 2.33 12.99
C ILE A 158 1.52 1.66 14.23
N ALA A 159 0.77 2.42 15.04
CA ALA A 159 0.15 1.90 16.25
C ALA A 159 -1.01 0.93 15.98
N ARG A 160 -1.72 1.09 14.86
CA ARG A 160 -2.89 0.27 14.50
C ARG A 160 -2.56 -0.92 13.62
N ALA A 161 -1.43 -0.90 12.91
CA ALA A 161 -0.98 -2.03 12.10
C ALA A 161 -0.69 -3.25 13.00
N ASP A 162 -0.96 -4.45 12.47
CA ASP A 162 -0.69 -5.70 13.19
C ASP A 162 0.80 -5.93 13.38
N LEU A 163 1.61 -5.54 12.39
CA LEU A 163 3.06 -5.67 12.41
C LEU A 163 3.72 -4.39 11.91
N THR A 164 4.91 -4.14 12.41
CA THR A 164 5.88 -3.22 11.80
C THR A 164 7.04 -4.02 11.23
N VAL A 165 7.45 -3.68 10.01
CA VAL A 165 8.49 -4.41 9.28
C VAL A 165 9.52 -3.45 8.74
N LYS A 166 10.78 -3.81 8.89
CA LYS A 166 11.93 -3.07 8.34
C LYS A 166 12.68 -3.90 7.31
N ILE A 167 13.20 -3.23 6.30
CA ILE A 167 14.20 -3.79 5.40
C ILE A 167 15.55 -3.68 6.10
N PRO A 168 16.26 -4.79 6.40
CA PRO A 168 17.59 -4.72 6.97
C PRO A 168 18.55 -3.95 6.04
N MET A 169 19.20 -2.93 6.56
CA MET A 169 20.13 -2.09 5.80
C MET A 169 21.50 -2.04 6.48
N SER A 170 22.54 -1.69 5.70
CA SER A 170 23.93 -1.61 6.15
C SER A 170 24.44 -0.17 6.15
N HIS A 171 25.62 0.05 6.70
CA HIS A 171 26.34 1.33 6.66
C HIS A 171 25.61 2.53 7.27
N GLY A 172 24.69 2.31 8.23
CA GLY A 172 23.94 3.39 8.87
C GLY A 172 22.91 4.06 7.96
N VAL A 173 22.50 3.38 6.87
CA VAL A 173 21.40 3.84 6.03
C VAL A 173 20.09 3.44 6.70
N ASP A 174 19.20 4.40 6.94
CA ASP A 174 17.95 4.19 7.67
C ASP A 174 16.75 3.99 6.74
N SER A 175 16.82 4.49 5.51
CA SER A 175 15.70 4.45 4.58
C SER A 175 16.14 4.34 3.12
N LEU A 176 15.23 3.83 2.29
CA LEU A 176 15.30 3.87 0.84
C LEU A 176 14.16 4.75 0.32
N ASN A 177 14.31 5.27 -0.89
CA ASN A 177 13.18 5.86 -1.61
C ASN A 177 11.99 4.90 -1.58
N VAL A 178 10.78 5.41 -1.40
CA VAL A 178 9.57 4.59 -1.20
C VAL A 178 9.28 3.65 -2.37
N ALA A 179 9.59 4.05 -3.61
CA ALA A 179 9.43 3.18 -4.77
C ALA A 179 10.45 2.03 -4.75
N ALA A 180 11.68 2.27 -4.28
CA ALA A 180 12.70 1.24 -4.13
C ALA A 180 12.32 0.26 -3.01
N SER A 181 11.97 0.78 -1.83
CA SER A 181 11.53 -0.06 -0.70
C SER A 181 10.30 -0.89 -1.02
N SER A 182 9.33 -0.33 -1.76
CA SER A 182 8.16 -1.09 -2.19
C SER A 182 8.52 -2.23 -3.15
N ALA A 183 9.41 -1.99 -4.11
CA ALA A 183 9.84 -3.03 -5.03
C ALA A 183 10.57 -4.19 -4.30
N VAL A 184 11.42 -3.87 -3.32
CA VAL A 184 12.10 -4.87 -2.47
C VAL A 184 11.08 -5.68 -1.67
N ALA A 185 10.13 -4.99 -1.01
CA ALA A 185 9.09 -5.66 -0.22
C ALA A 185 8.18 -6.54 -1.09
N PHE A 186 7.75 -6.07 -2.27
CA PHE A 186 6.92 -6.86 -3.19
C PHE A 186 7.66 -8.09 -3.70
N TYR A 187 8.95 -7.95 -4.02
CA TYR A 187 9.75 -9.10 -4.45
C TYR A 187 9.92 -10.14 -3.35
N ALA A 188 10.19 -9.72 -2.13
CA ALA A 188 10.40 -10.63 -1.01
C ALA A 188 9.12 -11.35 -0.55
N THR A 189 7.95 -10.76 -0.80
CA THR A 189 6.66 -11.29 -0.32
C THR A 189 5.82 -11.98 -1.41
N ARG A 190 6.41 -12.23 -2.59
CA ARG A 190 5.74 -12.93 -3.71
C ARG A 190 5.67 -14.43 -3.52
#